data_561078429124619ef6f65db2a98f605c
#
_entry.id   561078429124619ef6f65db2a98f605c
#
_cell.length_a   1.000
_cell.length_b   1.000
_cell.length_c   1.000
_cell.angle_alpha   90.00
_cell.angle_beta   90.00
_cell.angle_gamma   90.00
#
_symmetry.space_group_name_H-M   'P 1'
#
loop_
_entity.id
_entity.type
_entity.pdbx_description
1 polymer ?
#
loop_
_entity_poly.entity_id
_entity_poly.type
_entity_poly.pdbx_seq_one_letter_code
_entity_poly.pdbx_strand_id
1 'polypeptide(L)'
;MRSCDIHALKRLDAVYLENHFGDSYYARLRKGLRLVLLGCSKSCDNGFCVSMGTNQTEEYDAAMNIKKVDGQVRAEITGTMDGLEGLLDGLGADRTEAGPDFVSENHVKVRIPEECGPEHVKAGLWKDYDSRCIGCGRCNFACPTCTCFTMQDIFYQDNERAGERRRVHASCMVDGYTDVAGGGCYRDSKGERMRFKVLHKISDFKKQFGYQMCVGCGRCDDICPEYISFSACVNRLADMGNAEKEVR
;
A
#
# COMPACT_ATOMS: atom_id res chain seq x y z
N MET A 1 -4.83 -11.82 -5.58
CA MET A 1 -4.18 -10.77 -4.76
C MET A 1 -3.48 -11.42 -3.57
N ARG A 2 -2.40 -10.86 -3.02
CA ARG A 2 -1.82 -11.32 -1.75
C ARG A 2 -2.58 -10.74 -0.57
N SER A 3 -2.38 -11.29 0.64
CA SER A 3 -3.02 -10.79 1.86
C SER A 3 -2.79 -9.28 2.06
N CYS A 4 -1.55 -8.79 1.91
CA CYS A 4 -1.25 -7.37 2.01
C CYS A 4 -1.99 -6.50 0.98
N ASP A 5 -2.34 -7.04 -0.21
CA ASP A 5 -3.14 -6.32 -1.21
C ASP A 5 -4.62 -6.23 -0.81
N ILE A 6 -5.16 -7.31 -0.20
CA ILE A 6 -6.53 -7.30 0.34
C ILE A 6 -6.62 -6.30 1.50
N HIS A 7 -5.64 -6.31 2.39
CA HIS A 7 -5.53 -5.28 3.42
C HIS A 7 -5.37 -3.86 2.85
N ALA A 8 -4.76 -3.71 1.67
CA ALA A 8 -4.69 -2.41 1.01
C ALA A 8 -6.07 -1.96 0.52
N LEU A 9 -6.91 -2.86 0.00
CA LEU A 9 -8.31 -2.53 -0.35
C LEU A 9 -9.07 -1.98 0.86
N LYS A 10 -8.93 -2.59 2.04
CA LYS A 10 -9.55 -2.09 3.28
C LYS A 10 -9.12 -0.64 3.58
N ARG A 11 -7.87 -0.26 3.31
CA ARG A 11 -7.40 1.14 3.47
C ARG A 11 -8.02 2.07 2.43
N LEU A 12 -8.20 1.58 1.20
CA LEU A 12 -8.89 2.33 0.16
C LEU A 12 -10.39 2.47 0.46
N ASP A 13 -11.03 1.41 0.98
CA ASP A 13 -12.42 1.44 1.44
C ASP A 13 -12.60 2.52 2.52
N ALA A 14 -11.71 2.58 3.52
CA ALA A 14 -11.73 3.61 4.56
C ALA A 14 -11.63 5.02 3.99
N VAL A 15 -10.75 5.26 3.00
CA VAL A 15 -10.60 6.58 2.38
C VAL A 15 -11.77 6.94 1.47
N TYR A 16 -12.23 6.01 0.63
CA TYR A 16 -13.19 6.34 -0.43
C TYR A 16 -14.65 6.08 -0.07
N LEU A 17 -14.93 5.25 0.92
CA LEU A 17 -16.30 4.91 1.31
C LEU A 17 -16.67 5.42 2.71
N GLU A 18 -15.72 5.42 3.65
CA GLU A 18 -16.00 5.69 5.07
C GLU A 18 -15.63 7.11 5.51
N ASN A 19 -14.85 7.85 4.72
CA ASN A 19 -14.38 9.19 5.03
C ASN A 19 -15.37 10.27 4.56
N HIS A 20 -16.47 10.46 5.28
CA HIS A 20 -17.54 11.47 5.12
C HIS A 20 -18.34 11.38 3.81
N PHE A 21 -17.71 11.39 2.64
CA PHE A 21 -18.40 11.34 1.33
C PHE A 21 -17.94 10.10 0.57
N GLY A 22 -18.88 9.18 0.32
CA GLY A 22 -18.62 8.01 -0.48
C GLY A 22 -18.32 8.37 -1.94
N ASP A 23 -17.17 7.89 -2.46
CA ASP A 23 -16.81 8.00 -3.87
C ASP A 23 -17.63 7.02 -4.70
N SER A 24 -18.60 7.51 -5.47
CA SER A 24 -19.52 6.68 -6.25
C SER A 24 -18.83 5.86 -7.34
N TYR A 25 -17.74 6.34 -7.92
CA TYR A 25 -16.96 5.60 -8.93
C TYR A 25 -16.23 4.42 -8.28
N TYR A 26 -15.58 4.67 -7.15
CA TYR A 26 -14.91 3.62 -6.38
C TYR A 26 -15.93 2.59 -5.87
N ALA A 27 -17.05 3.02 -5.28
CA ALA A 27 -18.10 2.14 -4.76
C ALA A 27 -18.62 1.18 -5.82
N ARG A 28 -18.87 1.69 -7.04
CA ARG A 28 -19.35 0.86 -8.17
C ARG A 28 -18.33 -0.21 -8.56
N LEU A 29 -17.05 0.14 -8.66
CA LEU A 29 -15.98 -0.82 -8.98
C LEU A 29 -15.78 -1.82 -7.84
N ARG A 30 -15.76 -1.35 -6.61
CA ARG A 30 -15.56 -2.19 -5.42
C ARG A 30 -16.64 -3.26 -5.25
N LYS A 31 -17.90 -2.92 -5.52
CA LYS A 31 -19.04 -3.84 -5.47
C LYS A 31 -18.90 -5.03 -6.45
N GLY A 32 -18.25 -4.81 -7.59
CA GLY A 32 -18.06 -5.82 -8.63
C GLY A 32 -16.85 -6.74 -8.39
N LEU A 33 -16.01 -6.47 -7.39
CA LEU A 33 -14.80 -7.27 -7.15
C LEU A 33 -15.13 -8.62 -6.54
N ARG A 34 -14.45 -9.65 -7.04
CA ARG A 34 -14.28 -10.94 -6.38
C ARG A 34 -12.81 -11.08 -6.00
N LEU A 35 -12.56 -11.49 -4.77
CA LEU A 35 -11.21 -11.51 -4.20
C LEU A 35 -10.68 -12.94 -4.21
N VAL A 36 -9.71 -13.21 -5.08
CA VAL A 36 -8.98 -14.48 -5.06
C VAL A 36 -7.63 -14.24 -4.39
N LEU A 37 -7.47 -14.80 -3.20
CA LEU A 37 -6.24 -14.73 -2.41
C LEU A 37 -5.18 -15.64 -3.02
N LEU A 38 -4.01 -15.10 -3.31
CA LEU A 38 -2.82 -15.89 -3.61
C LEU A 38 -2.03 -16.09 -2.32
N GLY A 39 -1.91 -17.33 -1.89
CA GLY A 39 -1.16 -17.72 -0.69
C GLY A 39 0.32 -17.32 -0.79
N CYS A 40 0.91 -16.99 0.33
CA CYS A 40 2.30 -16.59 0.46
C CYS A 40 3.06 -17.60 1.31
N SER A 41 3.75 -18.55 0.68
CA SER A 41 4.61 -19.53 1.36
C SER A 41 5.99 -18.98 1.74
N LYS A 42 6.40 -17.86 1.13
CA LYS A 42 7.69 -17.20 1.37
C LYS A 42 7.54 -15.69 1.51
N SER A 43 8.37 -15.11 2.38
CA SER A 43 8.47 -13.65 2.51
C SER A 43 8.99 -13.01 1.22
N CYS A 44 8.47 -11.82 0.89
CA CYS A 44 9.10 -10.95 -0.10
C CYS A 44 10.39 -10.36 0.50
N ASP A 45 11.40 -10.08 -0.34
CA ASP A 45 12.72 -9.64 0.11
C ASP A 45 12.66 -8.37 0.98
N ASN A 46 11.89 -7.36 0.55
CA ASN A 46 11.67 -6.11 1.29
C ASN A 46 10.32 -6.06 2.02
N GLY A 47 9.58 -7.18 2.05
CA GLY A 47 8.29 -7.26 2.73
C GLY A 47 8.42 -7.26 4.25
N PHE A 48 7.52 -6.56 4.94
CA PHE A 48 7.40 -6.52 6.41
C PHE A 48 5.92 -6.58 6.85
N CYS A 49 5.10 -7.33 6.10
CA CYS A 49 3.67 -7.46 6.35
C CYS A 49 3.36 -8.08 7.71
N VAL A 50 4.24 -8.96 8.24
CA VAL A 50 4.09 -9.51 9.59
C VAL A 50 4.17 -8.40 10.65
N SER A 51 5.14 -7.48 10.53
CA SER A 51 5.25 -6.32 11.42
C SER A 51 4.03 -5.40 11.37
N MET A 52 3.28 -5.44 10.27
CA MET A 52 2.07 -4.63 10.06
C MET A 52 0.76 -5.37 10.38
N GLY A 53 0.82 -6.67 10.72
CA GLY A 53 -0.35 -7.51 10.94
C GLY A 53 -1.21 -7.69 9.68
N THR A 54 -0.58 -7.69 8.49
CA THR A 54 -1.26 -7.79 7.19
C THR A 54 -0.83 -9.01 6.37
N ASN A 55 -0.09 -9.93 7.00
CA ASN A 55 0.42 -11.15 6.40
C ASN A 55 -0.66 -12.21 6.16
N GLN A 56 -1.79 -12.12 6.85
CA GLN A 56 -2.92 -13.06 6.75
C GLN A 56 -4.25 -12.32 6.72
N THR A 57 -5.27 -12.92 6.12
CA THR A 57 -6.64 -12.39 6.03
C THR A 57 -7.63 -13.50 5.80
N GLU A 58 -8.88 -13.28 6.20
CA GLU A 58 -10.03 -14.14 5.91
C GLU A 58 -10.98 -13.47 4.88
N GLU A 59 -10.69 -12.26 4.44
CA GLU A 59 -11.52 -11.46 3.53
C GLU A 59 -11.25 -11.84 2.06
N TYR A 60 -11.69 -13.03 1.61
CA TYR A 60 -11.58 -13.48 0.22
C TYR A 60 -12.76 -14.39 -0.18
N ASP A 61 -13.10 -14.43 -1.45
CA ASP A 61 -14.12 -15.33 -2.03
C ASP A 61 -13.51 -16.71 -2.33
N ALA A 62 -12.25 -16.74 -2.76
CA ALA A 62 -11.47 -17.95 -2.99
C ALA A 62 -9.99 -17.72 -2.67
N ALA A 63 -9.25 -18.80 -2.41
CA ALA A 63 -7.81 -18.75 -2.21
C ALA A 63 -7.11 -19.80 -3.08
N MET A 64 -5.85 -19.50 -3.45
CA MET A 64 -5.02 -20.38 -4.27
C MET A 64 -3.59 -20.40 -3.73
N ASN A 65 -3.06 -21.60 -3.49
CA ASN A 65 -1.63 -21.83 -3.31
C ASN A 65 -1.04 -22.39 -4.61
N ILE A 66 0.11 -21.90 -5.00
CA ILE A 66 0.87 -22.44 -6.12
C ILE A 66 2.12 -23.12 -5.57
N LYS A 67 2.21 -24.45 -5.76
CA LYS A 67 3.31 -25.28 -5.26
C LYS A 67 4.02 -25.99 -6.39
N LYS A 68 5.31 -26.21 -6.25
CA LYS A 68 6.08 -27.09 -7.16
C LYS A 68 6.32 -28.43 -6.46
N VAL A 69 5.71 -29.50 -6.99
CA VAL A 69 5.79 -30.84 -6.44
C VAL A 69 6.28 -31.76 -7.57
N ASP A 70 7.36 -32.48 -7.36
CA ASP A 70 7.96 -33.42 -8.33
C ASP A 70 8.19 -32.81 -9.74
N GLY A 71 8.62 -31.55 -9.77
CA GLY A 71 8.87 -30.81 -11.00
C GLY A 71 7.63 -30.24 -11.69
N GLN A 72 6.43 -30.58 -11.24
CA GLN A 72 5.15 -30.08 -11.74
C GLN A 72 4.65 -28.91 -10.90
N VAL A 73 3.94 -27.96 -11.53
CA VAL A 73 3.25 -26.88 -10.83
C VAL A 73 1.84 -27.36 -10.51
N ARG A 74 1.48 -27.32 -9.23
CA ARG A 74 0.14 -27.63 -8.72
C ARG A 74 -0.48 -26.39 -8.11
N ALA A 75 -1.78 -26.19 -8.36
CA ALA A 75 -2.60 -25.18 -7.69
C ALA A 75 -3.55 -25.88 -6.71
N GLU A 76 -3.50 -25.49 -5.46
CA GLU A 76 -4.48 -25.87 -4.43
C GLU A 76 -5.46 -24.71 -4.30
N ILE A 77 -6.75 -24.97 -4.55
CA ILE A 77 -7.78 -23.92 -4.58
C ILE A 77 -8.82 -24.24 -3.52
N THR A 78 -9.23 -23.24 -2.75
CA THR A 78 -10.31 -23.32 -1.76
C THR A 78 -11.20 -22.08 -1.88
N GLY A 79 -12.46 -22.18 -1.50
CA GLY A 79 -13.40 -21.06 -1.46
C GLY A 79 -14.80 -21.44 -1.89
N THR A 80 -15.69 -20.46 -1.82
CA THR A 80 -17.14 -20.62 -2.07
C THR A 80 -17.65 -19.76 -3.22
N MET A 81 -16.76 -19.35 -4.11
CA MET A 81 -17.12 -18.50 -5.25
C MET A 81 -18.05 -19.27 -6.22
N ASP A 82 -19.14 -18.61 -6.63
CA ASP A 82 -20.13 -19.19 -7.55
C ASP A 82 -19.48 -19.73 -8.83
N GLY A 83 -19.81 -20.97 -9.20
CA GLY A 83 -19.28 -21.64 -10.39
C GLY A 83 -17.87 -22.24 -10.23
N LEU A 84 -17.18 -21.99 -9.11
CA LEU A 84 -15.83 -22.51 -8.88
C LEU A 84 -15.79 -24.03 -8.83
N GLU A 85 -16.73 -24.66 -8.11
CA GLU A 85 -16.80 -26.14 -8.01
C GLU A 85 -16.99 -26.80 -9.38
N GLY A 86 -17.95 -26.29 -10.18
CA GLY A 86 -18.20 -26.84 -11.51
C GLY A 86 -17.01 -26.67 -12.46
N LEU A 87 -16.23 -25.59 -12.32
CA LEU A 87 -15.00 -25.39 -13.06
C LEU A 87 -13.93 -26.42 -12.65
N LEU A 88 -13.75 -26.64 -11.36
CA LEU A 88 -12.74 -27.57 -10.81
C LEU A 88 -13.09 -29.03 -11.18
N ASP A 89 -14.35 -29.42 -11.09
CA ASP A 89 -14.83 -30.76 -11.50
C ASP A 89 -14.61 -30.96 -13.00
N GLY A 90 -14.88 -29.94 -13.82
CA GLY A 90 -14.62 -29.97 -15.28
C GLY A 90 -13.14 -30.12 -15.67
N LEU A 91 -12.24 -29.69 -14.76
CA LEU A 91 -10.79 -29.84 -14.90
C LEU A 91 -10.25 -31.17 -14.33
N GLY A 92 -11.11 -31.98 -13.71
CA GLY A 92 -10.72 -33.23 -13.06
C GLY A 92 -9.85 -33.00 -11.81
N ALA A 93 -10.11 -31.93 -11.08
CA ALA A 93 -9.35 -31.59 -9.88
C ALA A 93 -9.66 -32.57 -8.73
N ASP A 94 -8.62 -33.02 -8.04
CA ASP A 94 -8.74 -33.82 -6.83
C ASP A 94 -9.24 -32.98 -5.65
N ARG A 95 -10.13 -33.53 -4.82
CA ARG A 95 -10.59 -32.87 -3.60
C ARG A 95 -9.57 -33.05 -2.47
N THR A 96 -9.19 -31.94 -1.85
CA THR A 96 -8.26 -31.90 -0.72
C THR A 96 -8.68 -30.85 0.28
N GLU A 97 -8.31 -31.05 1.54
CA GLU A 97 -8.45 -30.04 2.59
C GLU A 97 -7.19 -29.17 2.63
N ALA A 98 -7.24 -28.03 1.93
CA ALA A 98 -6.15 -27.08 1.91
C ALA A 98 -6.67 -25.67 2.24
N GLY A 99 -5.91 -24.94 3.06
CA GLY A 99 -6.12 -23.53 3.32
C GLY A 99 -5.01 -22.70 2.65
N PRO A 100 -5.16 -21.37 2.57
CA PRO A 100 -4.12 -20.52 2.02
C PRO A 100 -2.87 -20.50 2.90
N ASP A 101 -1.71 -20.51 2.26
CA ASP A 101 -0.43 -20.33 2.93
C ASP A 101 -0.24 -18.86 3.33
N PHE A 102 0.27 -18.64 4.55
CA PHE A 102 0.62 -17.31 5.04
C PHE A 102 2.03 -17.31 5.62
N VAL A 103 2.80 -16.26 5.32
CA VAL A 103 4.11 -16.08 5.95
C VAL A 103 3.94 -15.74 7.43
N SER A 104 4.72 -16.40 8.28
CA SER A 104 4.78 -16.14 9.72
C SER A 104 5.92 -15.19 10.12
N GLU A 105 6.91 -15.01 9.24
CA GLU A 105 8.07 -14.17 9.47
C GLU A 105 8.51 -13.47 8.18
N ASN A 106 8.99 -12.23 8.30
CA ASN A 106 9.62 -11.49 7.20
C ASN A 106 11.14 -11.36 7.43
N HIS A 107 11.89 -11.22 6.34
CA HIS A 107 13.33 -10.89 6.39
C HIS A 107 13.55 -9.49 6.98
N VAL A 108 12.70 -8.54 6.61
CA VAL A 108 12.73 -7.17 7.12
C VAL A 108 11.79 -7.05 8.32
N LYS A 109 12.32 -6.66 9.48
CA LYS A 109 11.56 -6.40 10.70
C LYS A 109 11.43 -4.90 10.93
N VAL A 110 10.21 -4.45 11.16
CA VAL A 110 9.92 -3.03 11.34
C VAL A 110 9.24 -2.82 12.69
N ARG A 111 9.79 -1.88 13.46
CA ARG A 111 9.20 -1.38 14.70
C ARG A 111 8.38 -0.14 14.36
N ILE A 112 7.09 -0.19 14.63
CA ILE A 112 6.21 0.95 14.37
C ILE A 112 6.17 1.81 15.64
N PRO A 113 6.44 3.13 15.55
CA PRO A 113 6.24 4.03 16.68
C PRO A 113 4.79 3.97 17.17
N GLU A 114 4.58 3.92 18.47
CA GLU A 114 3.23 3.95 19.05
C GLU A 114 2.51 5.24 18.67
N GLU A 115 3.22 6.36 18.81
CA GLU A 115 2.78 7.70 18.44
C GLU A 115 3.93 8.46 17.77
N CYS A 116 3.55 9.39 16.89
CA CYS A 116 4.48 10.36 16.31
C CYS A 116 4.07 11.76 16.75
N GLY A 117 4.92 12.38 17.55
CA GLY A 117 4.77 13.74 18.05
C GLY A 117 5.54 14.79 17.23
N PRO A 118 5.62 16.03 17.75
CA PRO A 118 6.34 17.12 17.10
C PRO A 118 7.84 16.85 16.85
N GLU A 119 8.47 16.04 17.70
CA GLU A 119 9.87 15.61 17.58
C GLU A 119 10.10 14.81 16.31
N HIS A 120 9.19 13.90 15.95
CA HIS A 120 9.23 13.14 14.71
C HIS A 120 9.03 14.03 13.47
N VAL A 121 8.13 15.03 13.58
CA VAL A 121 7.89 15.99 12.49
C VAL A 121 9.13 16.86 12.24
N LYS A 122 9.83 17.28 13.31
CA LYS A 122 11.00 18.17 13.25
C LYS A 122 12.33 17.42 13.15
N ALA A 123 12.31 16.09 13.06
CA ALA A 123 13.49 15.26 13.06
C ALA A 123 14.47 15.65 11.94
N GLY A 124 15.75 15.76 12.29
CA GLY A 124 16.82 16.08 11.34
C GLY A 124 17.01 15.04 10.23
N LEU A 125 16.55 13.80 10.46
CA LEU A 125 16.63 12.69 9.49
C LEU A 125 15.97 13.02 8.15
N TRP A 126 14.99 13.94 8.13
CA TRP A 126 14.29 14.28 6.87
C TRP A 126 15.21 14.97 5.87
N LYS A 127 16.20 15.73 6.34
CA LYS A 127 17.18 16.42 5.49
C LYS A 127 18.04 15.45 4.66
N ASP A 128 18.23 14.21 5.14
CA ASP A 128 18.99 13.18 4.41
C ASP A 128 18.34 12.87 3.04
N TYR A 129 17.03 13.07 2.92
CA TYR A 129 16.29 12.79 1.69
C TYR A 129 16.35 13.91 0.67
N ASP A 130 16.78 15.11 1.05
CA ASP A 130 16.95 16.24 0.11
C ASP A 130 18.02 15.95 -0.94
N SER A 131 19.11 15.29 -0.52
CA SER A 131 20.19 14.88 -1.43
C SER A 131 19.99 13.50 -2.05
N ARG A 132 19.39 12.56 -1.31
CA ARG A 132 19.27 11.15 -1.75
C ARG A 132 18.08 10.91 -2.68
N CYS A 133 16.95 11.60 -2.48
CA CYS A 133 15.74 11.36 -3.26
C CYS A 133 15.78 12.17 -4.56
N ILE A 134 15.54 11.54 -5.70
CA ILE A 134 15.44 12.22 -7.01
C ILE A 134 14.01 12.71 -7.32
N GLY A 135 13.04 12.50 -6.44
CA GLY A 135 11.66 12.97 -6.62
C GLY A 135 10.88 12.25 -7.73
N CYS A 136 11.28 11.07 -8.16
CA CYS A 136 10.65 10.34 -9.27
C CYS A 136 9.22 9.81 -9.01
N GLY A 137 8.78 9.76 -7.76
CA GLY A 137 7.42 9.33 -7.39
C GLY A 137 7.13 7.82 -7.46
N ARG A 138 8.04 6.98 -7.99
CA ARG A 138 7.82 5.53 -8.19
C ARG A 138 7.34 4.82 -6.94
N CYS A 139 7.87 5.17 -5.78
CA CYS A 139 7.49 4.58 -4.50
C CYS A 139 6.00 4.80 -4.13
N ASN A 140 5.35 5.84 -4.64
CA ASN A 140 3.91 6.05 -4.48
C ASN A 140 3.12 5.34 -5.58
N PHE A 141 3.63 5.34 -6.82
CA PHE A 141 2.98 4.63 -7.93
C PHE A 141 2.94 3.11 -7.71
N ALA A 142 3.95 2.53 -7.06
CA ALA A 142 3.97 1.11 -6.70
C ALA A 142 3.19 0.80 -5.41
N CYS A 143 2.78 1.81 -4.64
CA CYS A 143 2.14 1.60 -3.35
C CYS A 143 0.64 1.31 -3.49
N PRO A 144 0.14 0.14 -3.07
CA PRO A 144 -1.26 -0.24 -3.22
C PRO A 144 -2.23 0.58 -2.35
N THR A 145 -1.71 1.32 -1.37
CA THR A 145 -2.50 2.20 -0.51
C THR A 145 -2.34 3.68 -0.85
N CYS A 146 -1.73 4.02 -2.00
CA CYS A 146 -1.60 5.42 -2.39
C CYS A 146 -2.91 5.93 -3.00
N THR A 147 -3.42 7.03 -2.45
CA THR A 147 -4.65 7.69 -2.90
C THR A 147 -4.41 9.06 -3.53
N CYS A 148 -3.14 9.41 -3.78
CA CYS A 148 -2.80 10.67 -4.44
C CYS A 148 -3.29 10.69 -5.88
N PHE A 149 -3.96 11.76 -6.28
CA PHE A 149 -4.43 11.95 -7.65
C PHE A 149 -4.34 13.42 -8.08
N THR A 150 -4.41 13.64 -9.37
CA THR A 150 -4.63 14.96 -9.97
C THR A 150 -5.81 14.89 -10.94
N MET A 151 -6.41 16.04 -11.22
CA MET A 151 -7.47 16.15 -12.23
C MET A 151 -6.88 16.66 -13.53
N GLN A 152 -7.23 15.98 -14.63
CA GLN A 152 -6.83 16.37 -15.98
C GLN A 152 -8.07 16.64 -16.82
N ASP A 153 -8.13 17.82 -17.45
CA ASP A 153 -9.17 18.15 -18.42
C ASP A 153 -8.62 17.84 -19.82
N ILE A 154 -9.34 17.01 -20.55
CA ILE A 154 -9.00 16.56 -21.89
C ILE A 154 -10.11 17.03 -22.84
N PHE A 155 -9.80 17.92 -23.76
CA PHE A 155 -10.72 18.37 -24.81
C PHE A 155 -10.59 17.48 -26.03
N TYR A 156 -11.72 17.13 -26.64
CA TYR A 156 -11.73 16.30 -27.83
C TYR A 156 -11.34 17.12 -29.07
N GLN A 157 -10.51 16.54 -29.95
CA GLN A 157 -10.02 17.24 -31.15
C GLN A 157 -11.11 17.49 -32.19
N ASP A 158 -12.09 16.59 -32.26
CA ASP A 158 -13.24 16.63 -33.18
C ASP A 158 -14.40 17.48 -32.66
N ASN A 159 -14.40 17.87 -31.39
CA ASN A 159 -15.36 18.76 -30.80
C ASN A 159 -14.75 19.56 -29.64
N GLU A 160 -14.26 20.76 -29.93
CA GLU A 160 -13.61 21.65 -28.95
C GLU A 160 -14.52 22.09 -27.78
N ARG A 161 -15.85 21.86 -27.90
CA ARG A 161 -16.83 22.18 -26.85
C ARG A 161 -17.14 20.98 -25.96
N ALA A 162 -16.59 19.82 -26.25
CA ALA A 162 -16.76 18.61 -25.47
C ALA A 162 -15.41 18.11 -24.97
N GLY A 163 -15.44 17.49 -23.81
CA GLY A 163 -14.25 16.93 -23.18
C GLY A 163 -14.60 16.08 -21.98
N GLU A 164 -13.58 15.63 -21.31
CA GLU A 164 -13.73 14.86 -20.08
C GLU A 164 -12.77 15.36 -19.01
N ARG A 165 -13.16 15.21 -17.74
CA ARG A 165 -12.31 15.43 -16.59
C ARG A 165 -11.95 14.09 -15.99
N ARG A 166 -10.66 13.75 -16.00
CA ARG A 166 -10.14 12.50 -15.49
C ARG A 166 -9.44 12.71 -14.15
N ARG A 167 -9.70 11.80 -13.22
CA ARG A 167 -8.88 11.61 -12.03
C ARG A 167 -7.75 10.66 -12.39
N VAL A 168 -6.52 11.15 -12.34
CA VAL A 168 -5.31 10.43 -12.73
C VAL A 168 -4.42 10.22 -11.51
N HIS A 169 -3.90 9.00 -11.33
CA HIS A 169 -2.99 8.70 -10.24
C HIS A 169 -1.78 9.62 -10.29
N ALA A 170 -1.44 10.23 -9.15
CA ALA A 170 -0.33 11.16 -9.00
C ALA A 170 0.54 10.78 -7.79
N SER A 171 1.58 11.55 -7.53
CA SER A 171 2.48 11.27 -6.42
C SER A 171 2.86 12.54 -5.68
N CYS A 172 2.62 12.54 -4.36
CA CYS A 172 3.08 13.63 -3.49
C CYS A 172 4.61 13.72 -3.35
N MET A 173 5.36 12.78 -3.93
CA MET A 173 6.83 12.81 -3.99
C MET A 173 7.35 13.56 -5.22
N VAL A 174 6.50 13.80 -6.23
CA VAL A 174 6.85 14.52 -7.45
C VAL A 174 6.76 16.02 -7.20
N ASP A 175 7.63 16.76 -7.88
CA ASP A 175 7.63 18.22 -7.85
C ASP A 175 6.34 18.80 -8.40
N GLY A 176 5.92 19.94 -7.88
CA GLY A 176 4.69 20.60 -8.31
C GLY A 176 3.38 20.01 -7.76
N TYR A 177 3.39 18.82 -7.16
CA TYR A 177 2.14 18.17 -6.66
C TYR A 177 1.43 19.00 -5.57
N THR A 178 2.17 19.76 -4.78
CA THR A 178 1.62 20.60 -3.70
C THR A 178 1.67 22.09 -4.00
N ASP A 179 1.88 22.45 -5.27
CA ASP A 179 1.84 23.84 -5.70
C ASP A 179 0.41 24.37 -5.66
N VAL A 180 0.30 25.63 -5.29
CA VAL A 180 -0.97 26.33 -5.16
C VAL A 180 -0.97 27.61 -5.99
N ALA A 181 -2.15 28.11 -6.30
CA ALA A 181 -2.32 29.38 -6.98
C ALA A 181 -1.57 30.51 -6.22
N GLY A 182 -0.88 31.37 -6.96
CA GLY A 182 -0.05 32.43 -6.39
C GLY A 182 1.42 32.03 -6.18
N GLY A 183 1.85 30.86 -6.65
CA GLY A 183 3.26 30.44 -6.65
C GLY A 183 3.77 29.88 -5.31
N GLY A 184 2.88 29.53 -4.39
CA GLY A 184 3.25 28.86 -3.14
C GLY A 184 3.35 27.34 -3.31
N CYS A 185 4.15 26.69 -2.43
CA CYS A 185 4.25 25.24 -2.33
C CYS A 185 4.24 24.82 -0.87
N TYR A 186 3.42 23.79 -0.51
CA TYR A 186 3.34 23.30 0.86
C TYR A 186 4.49 22.36 1.23
N ARG A 187 5.15 21.72 0.26
CA ARG A 187 6.24 20.76 0.47
C ARG A 187 7.29 20.94 -0.62
N ASP A 188 8.15 21.89 -0.38
CA ASP A 188 9.15 22.33 -1.35
C ASP A 188 10.30 21.32 -1.45
N SER A 189 10.82 20.88 -0.31
CA SER A 189 11.95 19.95 -0.29
C SER A 189 11.52 18.48 -0.38
N LYS A 190 12.44 17.62 -0.85
CA LYS A 190 12.22 16.17 -0.94
C LYS A 190 12.12 15.52 0.45
N GLY A 191 12.84 16.10 1.42
CA GLY A 191 12.75 15.69 2.82
C GLY A 191 11.36 15.94 3.41
N GLU A 192 10.75 17.08 3.12
CA GLU A 192 9.38 17.37 3.54
C GLU A 192 8.36 16.44 2.89
N ARG A 193 8.52 16.12 1.62
CA ARG A 193 7.69 15.15 0.90
C ARG A 193 7.83 13.76 1.52
N MET A 194 9.07 13.33 1.83
CA MET A 194 9.32 12.04 2.49
C MET A 194 8.72 12.00 3.90
N ARG A 195 8.88 13.06 4.70
CA ARG A 195 8.25 13.22 6.01
C ARG A 195 6.74 13.00 5.92
N PHE A 196 6.09 13.74 5.03
CA PHE A 196 4.65 13.61 4.82
C PHE A 196 4.25 12.19 4.44
N LYS A 197 4.92 11.59 3.44
CA LYS A 197 4.65 10.22 3.00
C LYS A 197 4.73 9.23 4.16
N VAL A 198 5.79 9.30 4.96
CA VAL A 198 6.03 8.34 6.05
C VAL A 198 5.01 8.55 7.17
N LEU A 199 4.88 9.76 7.69
CA LEU A 199 3.97 10.05 8.79
C LEU A 199 2.51 9.81 8.43
N HIS A 200 2.10 10.15 7.20
CA HIS A 200 0.77 9.84 6.70
C HIS A 200 0.45 8.34 6.77
N LYS A 201 1.42 7.48 6.42
CA LYS A 201 1.20 6.03 6.37
C LYS A 201 1.29 5.30 7.70
N ILE A 202 2.08 5.81 8.64
CA ILE A 202 2.30 5.13 9.93
C ILE A 202 1.61 5.80 11.12
N SER A 203 1.25 7.09 11.02
CA SER A 203 0.70 7.87 12.12
C SER A 203 -0.65 8.51 11.80
N ASP A 204 -0.71 9.40 10.78
CA ASP A 204 -1.89 10.25 10.58
C ASP A 204 -3.13 9.44 10.23
N PHE A 205 -2.99 8.45 9.35
CA PHE A 205 -4.07 7.53 9.01
C PHE A 205 -4.54 6.71 10.24
N LYS A 206 -3.60 6.27 11.08
CA LYS A 206 -3.93 5.55 12.32
C LYS A 206 -4.76 6.41 13.27
N LYS A 207 -4.45 7.70 13.40
CA LYS A 207 -5.23 8.63 14.24
C LYS A 207 -6.69 8.74 13.80
N GLN A 208 -6.94 8.62 12.50
CA GLN A 208 -8.28 8.73 11.93
C GLN A 208 -9.04 7.39 11.90
N PHE A 209 -8.38 6.29 11.53
CA PHE A 209 -9.02 5.01 11.25
C PHE A 209 -8.63 3.87 12.21
N GLY A 210 -7.75 4.12 13.18
CA GLY A 210 -7.37 3.15 14.21
C GLY A 210 -6.25 2.17 13.81
N TYR A 211 -5.82 2.13 12.55
CA TYR A 211 -4.74 1.28 12.05
C TYR A 211 -3.89 1.99 10.98
N GLN A 212 -2.67 1.51 10.74
CA GLN A 212 -1.75 2.13 9.80
C GLN A 212 -2.22 1.99 8.34
N MET A 213 -1.92 2.98 7.52
CA MET A 213 -2.17 2.93 6.08
C MET A 213 -1.19 1.99 5.36
N CYS A 214 0.05 1.90 5.83
CA CYS A 214 1.04 0.99 5.28
C CYS A 214 0.63 -0.47 5.54
N VAL A 215 0.80 -1.32 4.54
CA VAL A 215 0.53 -2.78 4.63
C VAL A 215 1.82 -3.63 4.61
N GLY A 216 2.98 -3.02 4.70
CA GLY A 216 4.27 -3.74 4.77
C GLY A 216 4.63 -4.57 3.53
N CYS A 217 4.09 -4.24 2.36
CA CYS A 217 4.31 -5.02 1.14
C CYS A 217 5.74 -4.90 0.54
N GLY A 218 6.54 -3.91 0.96
CA GLY A 218 7.91 -3.70 0.51
C GLY A 218 8.10 -3.09 -0.89
N ARG A 219 7.05 -2.97 -1.72
CA ARG A 219 7.16 -2.51 -3.11
C ARG A 219 7.83 -1.15 -3.28
N CYS A 220 7.69 -0.24 -2.31
CA CYS A 220 8.32 1.08 -2.37
C CYS A 220 9.84 1.00 -2.23
N ASP A 221 10.37 0.01 -1.53
CA ASP A 221 11.78 -0.24 -1.37
C ASP A 221 12.32 -0.96 -2.63
N ASP A 222 11.56 -1.94 -3.17
CA ASP A 222 11.90 -2.67 -4.39
C ASP A 222 12.05 -1.75 -5.62
N ILE A 223 11.16 -0.76 -5.76
CA ILE A 223 11.11 0.08 -6.97
C ILE A 223 12.01 1.31 -6.90
N CYS A 224 12.61 1.61 -5.75
CA CYS A 224 13.40 2.84 -5.57
C CYS A 224 14.74 2.76 -6.29
N PRO A 225 15.02 3.61 -7.30
CA PRO A 225 16.29 3.59 -8.04
C PRO A 225 17.46 4.09 -7.17
N GLU A 226 17.18 4.82 -6.09
CA GLU A 226 18.17 5.34 -5.14
C GLU A 226 18.28 4.46 -3.88
N TYR A 227 17.70 3.26 -3.88
CA TYR A 227 17.72 2.32 -2.76
C TYR A 227 17.32 2.96 -1.42
N ILE A 228 16.37 3.89 -1.45
CA ILE A 228 15.81 4.48 -0.23
C ILE A 228 14.85 3.47 0.38
N SER A 229 15.17 3.03 1.60
CA SER A 229 14.33 2.10 2.35
C SER A 229 13.31 2.84 3.21
N PHE A 230 12.04 2.58 2.96
CA PHE A 230 10.93 3.05 3.78
C PHE A 230 10.94 2.36 5.15
N SER A 231 11.22 1.06 5.17
CA SER A 231 11.29 0.26 6.39
C SER A 231 12.39 0.76 7.33
N ALA A 232 13.58 1.05 6.81
CA ALA A 232 14.66 1.64 7.59
C ALA A 232 14.31 3.04 8.12
N CYS A 233 13.61 3.86 7.34
CA CYS A 233 13.12 5.17 7.79
C CYS A 233 12.17 5.04 8.99
N VAL A 234 11.23 4.09 8.94
CA VAL A 234 10.29 3.82 10.04
C VAL A 234 11.01 3.35 11.29
N ASN A 235 12.01 2.46 11.17
CA ASN A 235 12.81 2.01 12.29
C ASN A 235 13.58 3.17 12.95
N ARG A 236 14.17 4.08 12.17
CA ARG A 236 14.82 5.29 12.71
C ARG A 236 13.87 6.18 13.52
N LEU A 237 12.61 6.28 13.10
CA LEU A 237 11.59 7.02 13.87
C LEU A 237 11.24 6.31 15.19
N ALA A 238 11.14 4.99 15.17
CA ALA A 238 10.88 4.21 16.39
C ALA A 238 12.02 4.34 17.42
N ASP A 239 13.26 4.41 16.95
CA ASP A 239 14.44 4.58 17.81
C ASP A 239 14.45 5.95 18.52
N MET A 240 13.97 7.00 17.87
CA MET A 240 13.86 8.33 18.48
C MET A 240 12.89 8.34 19.67
N GLY A 241 11.73 7.69 19.56
CA GLY A 241 10.74 7.60 20.65
C GLY A 241 11.24 6.81 21.86
N ASN A 242 12.17 5.87 21.67
CA ASN A 242 12.76 5.10 22.77
C ASN A 242 13.84 5.89 23.53
N ALA A 243 14.64 6.68 22.83
CA ALA A 243 15.68 7.50 23.46
C ALA A 243 15.12 8.52 24.47
N GLU A 244 13.91 9.03 24.25
CA GLU A 244 13.25 9.94 25.21
C GLU A 244 12.64 9.23 26.42
N LYS A 245 12.29 7.94 26.31
CA LYS A 245 11.77 7.15 27.45
C LYS A 245 12.88 6.75 28.41
N GLU A 246 14.14 6.63 27.95
CA GLU A 246 15.29 6.30 28.79
C GLU A 246 15.87 7.52 29.57
N VAL A 247 15.50 8.74 29.18
CA VAL A 247 15.97 10.00 29.83
C VAL A 247 14.98 10.55 30.85
N ARG A 248 13.81 9.95 31.01
CA ARG A 248 12.79 10.27 32.02
C ARG A 248 12.76 9.23 33.13
#